data_c7c64572afc114263ccbe95a64041da3
#
_entry.id   c7c64572afc114263ccbe95a64041da3
#
_cell.length_a   1.000
_cell.length_b   1.000
_cell.length_c   1.000
_cell.angle_alpha   90.00
_cell.angle_beta   90.00
_cell.angle_gamma   90.00
#
_symmetry.space_group_name_H-M   'P 1'
#
loop_
_entity.id
_entity.type
_entity.pdbx_description
1 polymer ?
#
loop_
_entity_poly.entity_id
_entity_poly.type
_entity_poly.pdbx_seq_one_letter_code
_entity_poly.pdbx_strand_id
1 'polypeptide(L)'
;NASLVIDKKPIIGLVGVPKKNQLYYSYGVGKSFLKQSSSLKQINCKKRNERKDILAVSSTNKPSEIIIKKLKEYNVSSISAVASSYKFCLIADGTYDIYAAKERANEWDYAAGHAVAENAGAIITTLDNQPFLYGKENYKNPSLLIKRAENLSD
;
A
#
# COMPACT_ATOMS: atom_id res chain seq x y z
N ASN A 1 -4.09 10.56 -8.51
CA ASN A 1 -4.15 10.50 -7.04
C ASN A 1 -4.77 11.78 -6.49
N ALA A 2 -5.65 11.65 -5.50
CA ALA A 2 -6.13 12.75 -4.66
C ALA A 2 -6.26 12.26 -3.21
N SER A 3 -5.93 13.09 -2.23
CA SER A 3 -6.02 12.74 -0.81
C SER A 3 -6.36 13.95 0.05
N LEU A 4 -7.11 13.70 1.13
CA LEU A 4 -7.27 14.64 2.23
C LEU A 4 -6.42 14.15 3.40
N VAL A 5 -5.53 15.02 3.88
CA VAL A 5 -4.67 14.78 5.04
C VAL A 5 -5.10 15.70 6.18
N ILE A 6 -5.38 15.12 7.34
CA ILE A 6 -5.76 15.84 8.56
C ILE A 6 -4.85 15.34 9.68
N ASP A 7 -4.33 16.25 10.48
CA ASP A 7 -3.44 15.94 11.61
C ASP A 7 -2.34 14.95 11.25
N LYS A 8 -1.67 15.22 10.13
CA LYS A 8 -0.57 14.41 9.58
C LYS A 8 -0.95 12.99 9.14
N LYS A 9 -2.25 12.67 9.00
CA LYS A 9 -2.75 11.36 8.57
C LYS A 9 -3.63 11.50 7.32
N PRO A 10 -3.49 10.62 6.34
CA PRO A 10 -4.34 10.62 5.16
C PRO A 10 -5.66 9.94 5.47
N ILE A 11 -6.76 10.69 5.46
CA ILE A 11 -8.10 10.21 5.85
C ILE A 11 -8.90 9.73 4.65
N ILE A 12 -8.83 10.48 3.54
CA ILE A 12 -9.53 10.16 2.29
C ILE A 12 -8.48 9.95 1.20
N GLY A 13 -8.69 8.95 0.37
CA GLY A 13 -7.82 8.69 -0.78
C GLY A 13 -8.57 8.25 -2.02
N LEU A 14 -8.10 8.71 -3.18
CA LEU A 14 -8.53 8.27 -4.50
C LEU A 14 -7.32 7.93 -5.36
N VAL A 15 -7.31 6.74 -5.95
CA VAL A 15 -6.25 6.29 -6.87
C VAL A 15 -6.92 5.76 -8.14
N GLY A 16 -6.77 6.48 -9.25
CA GLY A 16 -7.21 6.02 -10.57
C GLY A 16 -6.16 5.17 -11.25
N VAL A 17 -6.60 4.07 -11.88
CA VAL A 17 -5.77 3.18 -12.73
C VAL A 17 -6.42 3.11 -14.11
N PRO A 18 -6.22 4.13 -14.98
CA PRO A 18 -6.99 4.30 -16.22
C PRO A 18 -6.88 3.11 -17.17
N LYS A 19 -5.69 2.53 -17.34
CA LYS A 19 -5.48 1.37 -18.22
C LYS A 19 -6.30 0.13 -17.85
N LYS A 20 -6.75 0.05 -16.58
CA LYS A 20 -7.56 -1.06 -16.07
C LYS A 20 -9.02 -0.67 -15.86
N ASN A 21 -9.38 0.58 -16.16
CA ASN A 21 -10.69 1.16 -15.85
C ASN A 21 -11.08 0.94 -14.37
N GLN A 22 -10.11 1.19 -13.48
CA GLN A 22 -10.27 1.00 -12.03
C GLN A 22 -10.12 2.32 -11.29
N LEU A 23 -10.95 2.52 -10.27
CA LEU A 23 -10.84 3.57 -9.27
C LEU A 23 -10.88 2.94 -7.89
N TYR A 24 -9.79 3.09 -7.15
CA TYR A 24 -9.74 2.78 -5.73
C TYR A 24 -9.99 4.04 -4.93
N TYR A 25 -10.84 3.97 -3.91
CA TYR A 25 -11.08 5.10 -3.03
C TYR A 25 -11.44 4.66 -1.62
N SER A 26 -11.21 5.57 -0.66
CA SER A 26 -11.57 5.36 0.74
C SER A 26 -11.98 6.67 1.40
N TYR A 27 -12.80 6.56 2.45
CA TYR A 27 -13.28 7.71 3.23
C TYR A 27 -13.43 7.42 4.73
N GLY A 28 -12.66 6.48 5.25
CA GLY A 28 -12.62 6.12 6.67
C GLY A 28 -12.30 4.64 6.89
N VAL A 29 -12.02 4.28 8.12
CA VAL A 29 -11.67 2.90 8.52
C VAL A 29 -12.74 1.90 8.08
N GLY A 30 -12.31 0.84 7.39
CA GLY A 30 -13.21 -0.17 6.82
C GLY A 30 -14.02 0.31 5.61
N LYS A 31 -13.79 1.53 5.12
CA LYS A 31 -14.52 2.14 3.99
C LYS A 31 -13.62 2.32 2.79
N SER A 32 -13.01 1.23 2.32
CA SER A 32 -12.21 1.18 1.08
C SER A 32 -12.93 0.40 0.00
N PHE A 33 -12.90 0.91 -1.23
CA PHE A 33 -13.67 0.40 -2.36
C PHE A 33 -12.85 0.35 -3.63
N LEU A 34 -13.14 -0.63 -4.48
CA LEU A 34 -12.74 -0.71 -5.88
C LEU A 34 -13.99 -0.56 -6.76
N LYS A 35 -14.02 0.48 -7.58
CA LYS A 35 -14.95 0.64 -8.69
C LYS A 35 -14.26 0.23 -9.99
N GLN A 36 -14.87 -0.71 -10.71
CA GLN A 36 -14.39 -1.15 -12.02
C GLN A 36 -15.58 -1.29 -12.96
N SER A 37 -15.62 -0.47 -14.01
CA SER A 37 -16.79 -0.36 -14.91
C SER A 37 -18.07 -0.07 -14.11
N SER A 38 -19.10 -0.91 -14.20
CA SER A 38 -20.35 -0.82 -13.42
C SER A 38 -20.28 -1.51 -12.05
N SER A 39 -19.20 -2.24 -11.76
CA SER A 39 -19.05 -2.97 -10.49
C SER A 39 -18.45 -2.08 -9.41
N LEU A 40 -19.00 -2.18 -8.20
CA LEU A 40 -18.48 -1.57 -6.99
C LEU A 40 -18.29 -2.64 -5.93
N LYS A 41 -17.06 -2.77 -5.43
CA LYS A 41 -16.70 -3.77 -4.42
C LYS A 41 -16.02 -3.08 -3.22
N GLN A 42 -16.49 -3.37 -2.01
CA GLN A 42 -15.75 -3.04 -0.80
C GLN A 42 -14.53 -3.97 -0.71
N ILE A 43 -13.37 -3.41 -0.46
CA ILE A 43 -12.10 -4.14 -0.35
C ILE A 43 -11.60 -4.17 1.10
N ASN A 44 -10.89 -5.25 1.43
CA ASN A 44 -10.28 -5.46 2.74
C ASN A 44 -9.01 -6.30 2.55
N CYS A 45 -7.89 -5.81 3.01
CA CYS A 45 -6.58 -6.46 2.84
C CYS A 45 -6.42 -7.76 3.64
N LYS A 46 -7.24 -7.99 4.68
CA LYS A 46 -7.22 -9.22 5.48
C LYS A 46 -7.82 -10.41 4.76
N LYS A 47 -8.68 -10.18 3.74
CA LYS A 47 -9.21 -11.26 2.91
C LYS A 47 -8.16 -11.67 1.89
N ARG A 48 -7.33 -12.60 2.27
CA ARG A 48 -6.38 -13.27 1.40
C ARG A 48 -7.11 -14.30 0.53
N ASN A 49 -6.78 -14.40 -0.76
CA ASN A 49 -7.12 -15.58 -1.54
C ASN A 49 -6.50 -16.81 -0.87
N GLU A 50 -7.04 -18.01 -1.04
CA GLU A 50 -6.62 -19.28 -0.37
C GLU A 50 -5.17 -19.73 -0.71
N ARG A 51 -4.27 -18.79 -0.94
CA ARG A 51 -2.86 -19.06 -1.21
C ARG A 51 -2.05 -19.07 0.10
N LYS A 52 -1.06 -19.96 0.16
CA LYS A 52 -0.10 -20.04 1.28
C LYS A 52 1.09 -19.08 1.07
N ASP A 53 1.40 -18.75 -0.16
CA ASP A 53 2.56 -17.93 -0.52
C ASP A 53 2.40 -16.47 -0.13
N ILE A 54 3.45 -15.88 0.42
CA ILE A 54 3.52 -14.45 0.73
C ILE A 54 4.10 -13.73 -0.48
N LEU A 55 3.32 -12.83 -1.07
CA LEU A 55 3.66 -12.11 -2.28
C LEU A 55 4.01 -10.66 -1.96
N ALA A 56 5.18 -10.21 -2.43
CA ALA A 56 5.57 -8.82 -2.36
C ALA A 56 5.36 -8.09 -3.69
N VAL A 57 5.02 -6.81 -3.59
CA VAL A 57 5.07 -5.89 -4.71
C VAL A 57 6.23 -4.92 -4.53
N SER A 58 6.89 -4.53 -5.62
CA SER A 58 8.02 -3.61 -5.65
C SER A 58 7.84 -2.55 -6.74
N SER A 59 8.61 -1.47 -6.67
CA SER A 59 8.67 -0.47 -7.74
C SER A 59 9.59 -0.87 -8.90
N THR A 60 10.38 -1.93 -8.74
CA THR A 60 11.40 -2.39 -9.68
C THR A 60 11.55 -3.90 -9.62
N ASN A 61 12.00 -4.49 -10.73
CA ASN A 61 12.36 -5.91 -10.80
C ASN A 61 13.66 -6.25 -10.03
N LYS A 62 14.44 -5.22 -9.69
CA LYS A 62 15.71 -5.37 -8.94
C LYS A 62 15.68 -4.49 -7.68
N PRO A 63 14.98 -4.89 -6.62
CA PRO A 63 15.02 -4.18 -5.34
C PRO A 63 16.44 -4.17 -4.77
N SER A 64 16.76 -3.14 -3.97
CA SER A 64 18.06 -3.08 -3.30
C SER A 64 18.19 -4.18 -2.24
N GLU A 65 19.43 -4.54 -1.90
CA GLU A 65 19.72 -5.58 -0.90
C GLU A 65 19.03 -5.33 0.45
N ILE A 66 18.94 -4.07 0.90
CA ILE A 66 18.22 -3.70 2.12
C ILE A 66 16.74 -4.11 2.04
N ILE A 67 16.08 -3.84 0.90
CA ILE A 67 14.69 -4.22 0.70
C ILE A 67 14.54 -5.74 0.61
N ILE A 68 15.43 -6.42 -0.11
CA ILE A 68 15.45 -7.89 -0.19
C ILE A 68 15.61 -8.50 1.20
N LYS A 69 16.55 -7.99 2.00
CA LYS A 69 16.75 -8.45 3.38
C LYS A 69 15.49 -8.25 4.22
N LYS A 70 14.87 -7.06 4.13
CA LYS A 70 13.62 -6.76 4.85
C LYS A 70 12.48 -7.71 4.46
N LEU A 71 12.30 -7.98 3.17
CA LEU A 71 11.25 -8.89 2.69
C LEU A 71 11.49 -10.35 3.10
N LYS A 72 12.76 -10.78 3.22
CA LYS A 72 13.10 -12.12 3.73
C LYS A 72 12.66 -12.34 5.18
N GLU A 73 12.63 -11.29 6.02
CA GLU A 73 12.11 -11.38 7.40
C GLU A 73 10.64 -11.84 7.45
N TYR A 74 9.90 -11.66 6.37
CA TYR A 74 8.49 -12.02 6.22
C TYR A 74 8.25 -13.27 5.35
N ASN A 75 9.29 -14.07 5.06
CA ASN A 75 9.20 -15.28 4.24
C ASN A 75 8.53 -15.05 2.88
N VAL A 76 8.82 -13.92 2.23
CA VAL A 76 8.28 -13.58 0.91
C VAL A 76 8.71 -14.63 -0.12
N SER A 77 7.74 -15.22 -0.83
CA SER A 77 7.95 -16.25 -1.83
C SER A 77 8.30 -15.67 -3.20
N SER A 78 7.73 -14.52 -3.55
CA SER A 78 7.99 -13.85 -4.82
C SER A 78 7.82 -12.34 -4.75
N ILE A 79 8.47 -11.62 -5.66
CA ILE A 79 8.43 -10.16 -5.78
C ILE A 79 8.02 -9.81 -7.21
N SER A 80 6.98 -9.00 -7.36
CA SER A 80 6.51 -8.49 -8.65
C SER A 80 6.71 -6.98 -8.75
N ALA A 81 7.17 -6.49 -9.91
CA ALA A 81 7.29 -5.06 -10.14
C ALA A 81 5.97 -4.46 -10.63
N VAL A 82 5.51 -3.45 -9.94
CA VAL A 82 4.33 -2.66 -10.30
C VAL A 82 4.65 -1.18 -10.15
N ALA A 83 4.34 -0.40 -11.16
CA ALA A 83 4.58 1.04 -11.13
C ALA A 83 3.56 1.79 -10.28
N SER A 84 3.92 3.02 -9.87
CA SER A 84 3.04 4.02 -9.27
C SER A 84 2.44 3.62 -7.90
N SER A 85 1.52 4.46 -7.40
CA SER A 85 0.72 4.26 -6.19
C SER A 85 -0.24 3.05 -6.27
N TYR A 86 -0.41 2.45 -7.44
CA TYR A 86 -1.20 1.23 -7.62
C TYR A 86 -0.78 0.09 -6.69
N LYS A 87 0.48 0.02 -6.27
CA LYS A 87 0.98 -0.94 -5.29
C LYS A 87 0.22 -0.92 -3.95
N PHE A 88 -0.14 0.26 -3.48
CA PHE A 88 -0.94 0.42 -2.27
C PHE A 88 -2.33 -0.22 -2.43
N CYS A 89 -2.94 -0.03 -3.60
CA CYS A 89 -4.25 -0.60 -3.92
C CYS A 89 -4.22 -2.13 -3.97
N LEU A 90 -3.12 -2.70 -4.47
CA LEU A 90 -2.92 -4.15 -4.54
C LEU A 90 -2.68 -4.80 -3.18
N ILE A 91 -2.19 -4.04 -2.19
CA ILE A 91 -2.20 -4.49 -0.79
C ILE A 91 -3.62 -4.34 -0.22
N ALA A 92 -4.28 -3.21 -0.49
CA ALA A 92 -5.62 -2.92 0.02
C ALA A 92 -6.68 -3.97 -0.37
N ASP A 93 -6.57 -4.53 -1.58
CA ASP A 93 -7.49 -5.55 -2.08
C ASP A 93 -7.05 -7.01 -1.83
N GLY A 94 -5.90 -7.21 -1.17
CA GLY A 94 -5.36 -8.52 -0.83
C GLY A 94 -4.68 -9.26 -1.98
N THR A 95 -4.42 -8.59 -3.11
CA THR A 95 -3.68 -9.19 -4.25
C THR A 95 -2.24 -9.47 -3.87
N TYR A 96 -1.61 -8.57 -3.11
CA TYR A 96 -0.28 -8.72 -2.53
C TYR A 96 -0.31 -8.55 -1.02
N ASP A 97 0.71 -9.05 -0.33
CA ASP A 97 0.77 -9.09 1.13
C ASP A 97 1.65 -8.00 1.72
N ILE A 98 2.70 -7.58 0.99
CA ILE A 98 3.71 -6.66 1.50
C ILE A 98 4.34 -5.79 0.40
N TYR A 99 4.63 -4.54 0.76
CA TYR A 99 5.44 -3.62 -0.03
C TYR A 99 6.45 -2.93 0.87
N ALA A 100 7.72 -2.95 0.49
CA ALA A 100 8.78 -2.24 1.16
C ALA A 100 9.53 -1.33 0.18
N ALA A 101 9.87 -0.11 0.62
CA ALA A 101 10.63 0.84 -0.18
C ALA A 101 11.62 1.61 0.69
N LYS A 102 12.80 1.94 0.09
CA LYS A 102 13.69 2.93 0.65
C LYS A 102 13.06 4.33 0.59
N GLU A 103 13.67 5.26 1.26
CA GLU A 103 13.41 6.68 1.14
C GLU A 103 13.42 7.12 -0.32
N ARG A 104 12.26 7.56 -0.78
CA ARG A 104 11.99 8.00 -2.15
C ARG A 104 10.60 8.61 -2.25
N ALA A 105 10.31 9.29 -3.32
CA ALA A 105 9.02 9.87 -3.62
C ALA A 105 8.61 10.98 -2.62
N ASN A 106 7.62 11.73 -2.97
CA ASN A 106 7.08 12.79 -2.15
C ASN A 106 5.73 12.38 -1.54
N GLU A 107 5.24 13.17 -0.59
CA GLU A 107 3.99 12.89 0.12
C GLU A 107 2.79 12.72 -0.81
N TRP A 108 2.69 13.54 -1.86
CA TRP A 108 1.60 13.46 -2.86
C TRP A 108 1.62 12.18 -3.72
N ASP A 109 2.76 11.48 -3.78
CA ASP A 109 2.86 10.18 -4.46
C ASP A 109 2.23 9.05 -3.64
N TYR A 110 2.19 9.20 -2.30
CA TYR A 110 1.80 8.12 -1.39
C TYR A 110 0.46 8.36 -0.70
N ALA A 111 0.10 9.60 -0.35
CA ALA A 111 -1.01 9.92 0.54
C ALA A 111 -2.35 9.27 0.12
N ALA A 112 -2.69 9.29 -1.17
CA ALA A 112 -3.92 8.68 -1.65
C ALA A 112 -3.94 7.15 -1.50
N GLY A 113 -2.84 6.50 -1.94
CA GLY A 113 -2.70 5.05 -1.80
C GLY A 113 -2.63 4.61 -0.34
N HIS A 114 -1.93 5.39 0.51
CA HIS A 114 -1.86 5.16 1.95
C HIS A 114 -3.26 5.14 2.56
N ALA A 115 -4.08 6.19 2.34
CA ALA A 115 -5.45 6.23 2.86
C ALA A 115 -6.28 5.01 2.40
N VAL A 116 -6.17 4.61 1.12
CA VAL A 116 -6.88 3.44 0.60
C VAL A 116 -6.44 2.16 1.30
N ALA A 117 -5.12 1.95 1.49
CA ALA A 117 -4.59 0.74 2.10
C ALA A 117 -4.86 0.68 3.61
N GLU A 118 -4.62 1.77 4.35
CA GLU A 118 -4.85 1.84 5.79
C GLU A 118 -6.33 1.65 6.13
N ASN A 119 -7.23 2.32 5.40
CA ASN A 119 -8.68 2.16 5.57
C ASN A 119 -9.18 0.75 5.15
N ALA A 120 -8.44 0.02 4.32
CA ALA A 120 -8.69 -1.39 4.04
C ALA A 120 -8.15 -2.33 5.13
N GLY A 121 -7.45 -1.82 6.14
CA GLY A 121 -6.90 -2.56 7.27
C GLY A 121 -5.42 -2.90 7.17
N ALA A 122 -4.69 -2.37 6.18
CA ALA A 122 -3.24 -2.54 6.10
C ALA A 122 -2.51 -1.76 7.19
N ILE A 123 -1.35 -2.25 7.57
CA ILE A 123 -0.45 -1.62 8.53
C ILE A 123 0.64 -0.90 7.75
N ILE A 124 0.82 0.39 8.01
CA ILE A 124 1.76 1.24 7.29
C ILE A 124 2.71 1.92 8.27
N THR A 125 4.00 1.64 8.10
CA THR A 125 5.09 2.18 8.94
C THR A 125 6.29 2.53 8.07
N THR A 126 7.32 3.09 8.69
CA THR A 126 8.68 3.10 8.13
C THR A 126 9.31 1.71 8.25
N LEU A 127 10.48 1.47 7.62
CA LEU A 127 11.19 0.18 7.73
C LEU A 127 11.68 -0.14 9.16
N ASP A 128 11.83 0.88 9.99
CA ASP A 128 12.17 0.79 11.43
C ASP A 128 10.94 0.85 12.34
N ASN A 129 9.75 0.58 11.78
CA ASN A 129 8.47 0.48 12.48
C ASN A 129 7.99 1.78 13.16
N GLN A 130 8.44 2.95 12.68
CA GLN A 130 7.90 4.23 13.15
C GLN A 130 6.61 4.61 12.42
N PRO A 131 5.74 5.42 13.02
CA PRO A 131 4.53 5.92 12.36
C PRO A 131 4.86 6.67 11.07
N PHE A 132 4.10 6.40 10.01
CA PHE A 132 4.26 7.06 8.73
C PHE A 132 3.37 8.32 8.66
N LEU A 133 3.94 9.48 8.94
CA LEU A 133 3.22 10.75 9.06
C LEU A 133 3.51 11.68 7.87
N TYR A 134 2.60 12.63 7.64
CA TYR A 134 2.63 13.64 6.58
C TYR A 134 2.89 15.05 7.14
N GLY A 135 3.12 16.02 6.25
CA GLY A 135 3.47 17.39 6.63
C GLY A 135 4.92 17.58 7.02
N LYS A 136 5.81 16.84 6.37
CA LYS A 136 7.26 16.98 6.54
C LYS A 136 7.77 18.25 5.85
N GLU A 137 8.83 18.85 6.36
CA GLU A 137 9.39 20.14 5.89
C GLU A 137 9.62 20.18 4.38
N ASN A 138 10.16 19.13 3.79
CA ASN A 138 10.43 19.03 2.35
C ASN A 138 9.50 18.09 1.61
N TYR A 139 8.39 17.67 2.22
CA TYR A 139 7.41 16.72 1.68
C TYR A 139 7.99 15.39 1.19
N LYS A 140 9.23 15.07 1.57
CA LYS A 140 9.89 13.80 1.20
C LYS A 140 9.48 12.67 2.14
N ASN A 141 9.17 11.53 1.55
CA ASN A 141 8.83 10.36 2.33
C ASN A 141 10.08 9.64 2.83
N PRO A 142 10.07 9.17 4.10
CA PRO A 142 11.05 8.21 4.60
C PRO A 142 10.91 6.85 3.92
N SER A 143 11.66 5.87 4.39
CA SER A 143 11.42 4.47 4.03
C SER A 143 9.98 4.04 4.35
N LEU A 144 9.48 3.04 3.65
CA LEU A 144 8.10 2.59 3.75
C LEU A 144 8.02 1.08 3.91
N LEU A 145 7.15 0.63 4.79
CA LEU A 145 6.69 -0.76 4.91
C LEU A 145 5.17 -0.78 4.97
N ILE A 146 4.53 -1.51 4.08
CA ILE A 146 3.10 -1.80 4.10
C ILE A 146 2.91 -3.30 4.23
N LYS A 147 2.10 -3.71 5.20
CA LYS A 147 1.71 -5.11 5.42
C LYS A 147 0.19 -5.22 5.44
N ARG A 148 -0.37 -6.29 4.85
CA ARG A 148 -1.82 -6.55 4.95
C ARG A 148 -2.26 -6.96 6.38
N ALA A 149 -1.34 -7.50 7.20
CA ALA A 149 -1.57 -7.95 8.58
C ALA A 149 -0.26 -7.94 9.37
N GLU A 150 -0.32 -8.07 10.70
CA GLU A 150 0.88 -8.20 11.53
C GLU A 150 1.61 -9.51 11.21
N ASN A 151 0.89 -10.61 11.19
CA ASN A 151 1.42 -11.89 10.75
C ASN A 151 0.92 -12.17 9.32
N LEU A 152 1.84 -12.26 8.37
CA LEU A 152 1.49 -12.46 6.95
C LEU A 152 1.14 -13.92 6.64
N SER A 153 1.41 -14.84 7.54
CA SER A 153 1.04 -16.26 7.40
C SER A 153 -0.43 -16.53 7.73
N ASP A 154 -1.08 -15.58 8.42
CA ASP A 154 -2.52 -15.61 8.72
C ASP A 154 -3.31 -15.11 7.50
#